data_e3af906fbb0c500fe041c2daab3bd9b0
#
_entry.id   e3af906fbb0c500fe041c2daab3bd9b0
#
_cell.length_a   1.000
_cell.length_b   1.000
_cell.length_c   1.000
_cell.angle_alpha   90.00
_cell.angle_beta   90.00
_cell.angle_gamma   90.00
#
_symmetry.space_group_name_H-M   'P 1'
#
loop_
_entity.id
_entity.type
_entity.pdbx_description
1 polymer ?
#
loop_
_entity_poly.entity_id
_entity_poly.type
_entity_poly.pdbx_seq_one_letter_code
_entity_poly.pdbx_strand_id
1 'polypeptide(L)'
;MYNLSQFKARDPLKILAFMKEHSFVALCGADAQGKPVATHVPIFVDQVDGELILSGHIMRSSDHHLAFEENPQVMAIFHGPHAYISDSWYTKPDQASTWNYMTVHASGGIRFTDQQALLEILKRTTDHFENNPDSPAGFNKMSDEYVHRLSKAIVAFEIKVDNIDHVFKLSQNRDELSYEQIINKLSEGDVHAQAIAAEMRNSRK
;
A
#
# COMPACT_ATOMS: atom_id res chain seq x y z
N MET A 1 1.79 13.79 -6.54
CA MET A 1 0.32 13.62 -6.24
C MET A 1 -0.36 14.99 -6.07
N TYR A 2 -1.71 15.05 -5.92
CA TYR A 2 -2.39 16.30 -5.54
C TYR A 2 -1.80 16.85 -4.25
N ASN A 3 -1.40 18.13 -4.27
CA ASN A 3 -0.81 18.80 -3.09
C ASN A 3 -1.78 19.84 -2.50
N LEU A 4 -3.05 19.48 -2.38
CA LEU A 4 -4.07 20.32 -1.75
C LEU A 4 -4.26 19.86 -0.30
N SER A 5 -4.11 20.78 0.63
CA SER A 5 -4.17 20.49 2.09
C SER A 5 -5.46 19.82 2.52
N GLN A 6 -6.57 20.10 1.85
CA GLN A 6 -7.88 19.49 2.11
C GLN A 6 -7.93 17.98 1.84
N PHE A 7 -7.00 17.43 1.03
CA PHE A 7 -6.89 16.01 0.72
C PHE A 7 -5.77 15.30 1.50
N LYS A 8 -5.15 15.99 2.43
CA LYS A 8 -4.12 15.43 3.29
C LYS A 8 -4.71 14.99 4.63
N ALA A 9 -4.38 13.79 5.09
CA ALA A 9 -4.67 13.38 6.45
C ALA A 9 -3.82 14.21 7.42
N ARG A 10 -4.44 14.70 8.48
CA ARG A 10 -3.73 15.48 9.52
C ARG A 10 -3.06 14.58 10.55
N ASP A 11 -3.62 13.39 10.73
CA ASP A 11 -3.13 12.41 11.70
C ASP A 11 -2.18 11.40 11.02
N PRO A 12 -0.90 11.37 11.40
CA PRO A 12 0.05 10.39 10.88
C PRO A 12 -0.34 8.94 11.18
N LEU A 13 -1.07 8.68 12.27
CA LEU A 13 -1.52 7.34 12.63
C LEU A 13 -2.54 6.81 11.61
N LYS A 14 -3.37 7.69 11.03
CA LYS A 14 -4.29 7.31 9.95
C LYS A 14 -3.54 6.87 8.70
N ILE A 15 -2.43 7.53 8.36
CA ILE A 15 -1.59 7.15 7.22
C ILE A 15 -0.96 5.78 7.47
N LEU A 16 -0.40 5.55 8.65
CA LEU A 16 0.21 4.28 9.03
C LEU A 16 -0.80 3.13 9.04
N ALA A 17 -2.00 3.36 9.59
CA ALA A 17 -3.09 2.38 9.59
C ALA A 17 -3.48 2.00 8.16
N PHE A 18 -3.64 2.99 7.27
CA PHE A 18 -3.93 2.77 5.86
C PHE A 18 -2.84 1.94 5.16
N MET A 19 -1.57 2.23 5.40
CA MET A 19 -0.45 1.45 4.83
C MET A 19 -0.49 -0.01 5.30
N LYS A 20 -0.79 -0.26 6.57
CA LYS A 20 -0.92 -1.62 7.12
C LYS A 20 -2.11 -2.39 6.55
N GLU A 21 -3.23 -1.72 6.34
CA GLU A 21 -4.44 -2.30 5.76
C GLU A 21 -4.27 -2.65 4.28
N HIS A 22 -3.56 -1.78 3.52
CA HIS A 22 -3.34 -1.93 2.08
C HIS A 22 -1.92 -2.39 1.75
N SER A 23 -1.45 -3.42 2.45
CA SER A 23 -0.05 -3.87 2.43
C SER A 23 0.39 -4.63 1.16
N PHE A 24 -0.50 -4.93 0.22
CA PHE A 24 -0.14 -5.45 -1.10
C PHE A 24 0.09 -4.28 -2.06
N VAL A 25 1.35 -3.94 -2.29
CA VAL A 25 1.76 -2.70 -2.95
C VAL A 25 2.29 -2.92 -4.36
N ALA A 26 2.23 -1.88 -5.19
CA ALA A 26 3.11 -1.76 -6.35
C ALA A 26 4.45 -1.15 -5.88
N LEU A 27 5.53 -1.94 -5.97
CA LEU A 27 6.89 -1.48 -5.70
C LEU A 27 7.54 -1.07 -7.01
N CYS A 28 7.85 0.21 -7.15
CA CYS A 28 8.33 0.85 -8.36
C CYS A 28 9.74 1.39 -8.17
N GLY A 29 10.53 1.37 -9.23
CA GLY A 29 11.86 1.97 -9.30
C GLY A 29 12.33 2.10 -10.75
N ALA A 30 13.61 2.26 -10.96
CA ALA A 30 14.21 2.26 -12.29
C ALA A 30 15.59 1.58 -12.25
N ASP A 31 16.01 1.02 -13.37
CA ASP A 31 17.39 0.54 -13.51
C ASP A 31 18.41 1.70 -13.62
N ALA A 32 19.69 1.37 -13.73
CA ALA A 32 20.77 2.37 -13.84
C ALA A 32 20.66 3.25 -15.10
N GLN A 33 19.91 2.83 -16.12
CA GLN A 33 19.64 3.59 -17.34
C GLN A 33 18.37 4.43 -17.26
N GLY A 34 17.65 4.37 -16.12
CA GLY A 34 16.39 5.09 -15.91
C GLY A 34 15.16 4.40 -16.51
N LYS A 35 15.25 3.14 -16.96
CA LYS A 35 14.10 2.37 -17.43
C LYS A 35 13.24 1.99 -16.22
N PRO A 36 11.93 2.34 -16.21
CA PRO A 36 11.06 2.00 -15.10
C PRO A 36 10.86 0.49 -14.99
N VAL A 37 10.84 0.03 -13.74
CA VAL A 37 10.50 -1.35 -13.38
C VAL A 37 9.47 -1.33 -12.24
N ALA A 38 8.62 -2.33 -12.18
CA ALA A 38 7.63 -2.46 -11.11
C ALA A 38 7.32 -3.93 -10.82
N THR A 39 6.98 -4.20 -9.56
CA THR A 39 6.46 -5.50 -9.13
C THR A 39 5.34 -5.28 -8.12
N HIS A 40 4.54 -6.32 -7.86
CA HIS A 40 3.54 -6.31 -6.81
C HIS A 40 3.95 -7.29 -5.71
N VAL A 41 3.96 -6.81 -4.47
CA VAL A 41 4.48 -7.58 -3.34
C VAL A 41 3.76 -7.21 -2.04
N PRO A 42 3.43 -8.20 -1.18
CA PRO A 42 3.02 -7.92 0.18
C PRO A 42 4.22 -7.42 0.98
N ILE A 43 4.00 -6.38 1.79
CA ILE A 43 5.04 -5.84 2.67
C ILE A 43 4.51 -5.65 4.09
N PHE A 44 5.41 -5.69 5.06
CA PHE A 44 5.15 -5.26 6.42
C PHE A 44 5.57 -3.81 6.61
N VAL A 45 4.85 -3.13 7.50
CA VAL A 45 5.05 -1.72 7.80
C VAL A 45 5.35 -1.60 9.29
N ASP A 46 6.60 -1.35 9.64
CA ASP A 46 7.08 -1.33 11.01
C ASP A 46 7.70 0.04 11.36
N GLN A 47 7.62 0.39 12.64
CA GLN A 47 8.36 1.52 13.20
C GLN A 47 9.45 0.98 14.12
N VAL A 48 10.69 1.27 13.77
CA VAL A 48 11.89 0.82 14.50
C VAL A 48 12.74 2.05 14.82
N ASP A 49 12.96 2.33 16.08
CA ASP A 49 13.76 3.47 16.56
C ASP A 49 13.32 4.83 15.98
N GLY A 50 12.02 4.98 15.75
CA GLY A 50 11.43 6.19 15.17
C GLY A 50 11.47 6.27 13.63
N GLU A 51 12.10 5.31 12.97
CA GLU A 51 12.13 5.19 11.51
C GLU A 51 11.02 4.27 11.00
N LEU A 52 10.50 4.56 9.81
CA LEU A 52 9.53 3.69 9.15
C LEU A 52 10.28 2.74 8.21
N ILE A 53 10.11 1.45 8.46
CA ILE A 53 10.74 0.38 7.69
C ILE A 53 9.65 -0.44 7.00
N LEU A 54 9.81 -0.63 5.70
CA LEU A 54 8.99 -1.56 4.93
C LEU A 54 9.82 -2.81 4.66
N SER A 55 9.26 -3.99 4.91
CA SER A 55 9.98 -5.24 4.69
C SER A 55 9.14 -6.27 3.92
N GLY A 56 9.79 -7.07 3.12
CA GLY A 56 9.16 -8.10 2.31
C GLY A 56 10.20 -8.97 1.58
N HIS A 57 9.75 -9.71 0.57
CA HIS A 57 10.65 -10.48 -0.29
C HIS A 57 10.20 -10.43 -1.74
N ILE A 58 11.14 -10.58 -2.66
CA ILE A 58 10.90 -10.65 -4.12
C ILE A 58 11.66 -11.81 -4.74
N MET A 59 11.32 -12.13 -5.99
CA MET A 59 12.03 -13.14 -6.76
C MET A 59 13.44 -12.66 -7.10
N ARG A 60 14.43 -13.51 -6.80
CA ARG A 60 15.84 -13.27 -7.13
C ARG A 60 16.05 -13.32 -8.65
N SER A 61 16.97 -12.50 -9.15
CA SER A 61 17.34 -12.42 -10.56
C SER A 61 16.21 -12.03 -11.53
N SER A 62 15.12 -11.46 -11.01
CA SER A 62 14.10 -10.77 -11.81
C SER A 62 14.62 -9.41 -12.29
N ASP A 63 13.98 -8.82 -13.29
CA ASP A 63 14.35 -7.50 -13.82
C ASP A 63 14.31 -6.41 -12.74
N HIS A 64 13.26 -6.42 -11.90
CA HIS A 64 13.13 -5.47 -10.80
C HIS A 64 14.14 -5.71 -9.67
N HIS A 65 14.50 -6.98 -9.35
CA HIS A 65 15.56 -7.26 -8.37
C HIS A 65 16.89 -6.66 -8.83
N LEU A 66 17.32 -6.96 -10.07
CA LEU A 66 18.58 -6.46 -10.62
C LEU A 66 18.59 -4.93 -10.73
N ALA A 67 17.48 -4.34 -11.15
CA ALA A 67 17.33 -2.88 -11.20
C ALA A 67 17.48 -2.22 -9.83
N PHE A 68 16.88 -2.80 -8.79
CA PHE A 68 16.95 -2.26 -7.43
C PHE A 68 18.31 -2.48 -6.76
N GLU A 69 19.10 -3.51 -7.18
CA GLU A 69 20.50 -3.64 -6.77
C GLU A 69 21.37 -2.52 -7.34
N GLU A 70 21.14 -2.13 -8.60
CA GLU A 70 21.89 -1.07 -9.29
C GLU A 70 21.43 0.33 -8.85
N ASN A 71 20.13 0.53 -8.67
CA ASN A 71 19.51 1.80 -8.25
C ASN A 71 18.57 1.56 -7.08
N PRO A 72 19.03 1.75 -5.84
CA PRO A 72 18.26 1.42 -4.66
C PRO A 72 17.09 2.39 -4.34
N GLN A 73 16.89 3.45 -5.13
CA GLN A 73 15.77 4.37 -4.90
C GLN A 73 14.47 3.79 -5.44
N VAL A 74 13.54 3.49 -4.52
CA VAL A 74 12.26 2.86 -4.83
C VAL A 74 11.09 3.62 -4.23
N MET A 75 9.90 3.32 -4.73
CA MET A 75 8.63 3.84 -4.23
C MET A 75 7.62 2.71 -4.08
N ALA A 76 7.13 2.50 -2.88
CA ALA A 76 6.01 1.63 -2.59
C ALA A 76 4.69 2.43 -2.68
N ILE A 77 3.78 1.98 -3.54
CA ILE A 77 2.46 2.60 -3.75
C ILE A 77 1.41 1.73 -3.06
N PHE A 78 0.87 2.25 -1.96
CA PHE A 78 -0.27 1.70 -1.26
C PHE A 78 -1.55 2.24 -1.90
N HIS A 79 -2.34 1.37 -2.48
CA HIS A 79 -3.55 1.74 -3.20
C HIS A 79 -4.78 1.22 -2.47
N GLY A 80 -5.62 2.13 -2.02
CA GLY A 80 -6.88 1.83 -1.36
C GLY A 80 -8.10 1.92 -2.30
N PRO A 81 -9.30 2.07 -1.72
CA PRO A 81 -10.52 2.16 -2.50
C PRO A 81 -10.55 3.42 -3.37
N HIS A 82 -11.29 3.33 -4.46
CA HIS A 82 -11.51 4.42 -5.40
C HIS A 82 -12.90 4.31 -6.03
N ALA A 83 -13.49 5.45 -6.38
CA ALA A 83 -14.80 5.48 -7.02
C ALA A 83 -14.98 6.73 -7.90
N TYR A 84 -15.69 6.57 -9.00
CA TYR A 84 -16.13 7.68 -9.82
C TYR A 84 -17.24 8.46 -9.10
N ILE A 85 -17.19 9.78 -9.18
CA ILE A 85 -18.16 10.70 -8.61
C ILE A 85 -18.78 11.50 -9.74
N SER A 86 -20.05 11.25 -10.00
CA SER A 86 -20.81 11.98 -11.04
C SER A 86 -21.15 13.38 -10.57
N ASP A 87 -21.05 14.33 -11.47
CA ASP A 87 -21.51 15.71 -11.26
C ASP A 87 -23.04 15.80 -11.08
N SER A 88 -23.78 14.84 -11.62
CA SER A 88 -25.24 14.74 -11.39
C SER A 88 -25.65 14.52 -9.94
N TRP A 89 -24.69 14.20 -9.06
CA TRP A 89 -24.91 14.03 -7.62
C TRP A 89 -24.68 15.32 -6.82
N TYR A 90 -24.29 16.41 -7.49
CA TYR A 90 -24.07 17.70 -6.83
C TYR A 90 -25.33 18.56 -6.85
N THR A 91 -25.46 19.39 -5.84
CA THR A 91 -26.58 20.34 -5.74
C THR A 91 -26.39 21.58 -6.62
N LYS A 92 -25.15 21.89 -6.99
CA LYS A 92 -24.80 23.06 -7.78
C LYS A 92 -24.51 22.66 -9.22
N PRO A 93 -25.01 23.39 -10.23
CA PRO A 93 -24.69 23.14 -11.63
C PRO A 93 -23.22 23.49 -11.96
N ASP A 94 -22.81 23.21 -13.18
CA ASP A 94 -21.54 23.60 -13.77
C ASP A 94 -20.31 23.12 -12.99
N GLN A 95 -20.36 21.87 -12.54
CA GLN A 95 -19.25 21.21 -11.87
C GLN A 95 -18.81 19.96 -12.64
N ALA A 96 -17.55 19.62 -12.55
CA ALA A 96 -17.04 18.44 -13.22
C ALA A 96 -17.14 17.20 -12.35
N SER A 97 -17.45 16.07 -12.97
CA SER A 97 -17.28 14.74 -12.41
C SER A 97 -15.81 14.49 -12.03
N THR A 98 -15.57 13.59 -11.10
CA THR A 98 -14.22 13.33 -10.60
C THR A 98 -14.09 11.90 -10.06
N TRP A 99 -12.92 11.56 -9.50
CA TRP A 99 -12.69 10.35 -8.73
C TRP A 99 -12.39 10.69 -7.28
N ASN A 100 -12.99 9.95 -6.36
CA ASN A 100 -12.50 9.82 -5.00
C ASN A 100 -11.58 8.61 -4.92
N TYR A 101 -10.50 8.74 -4.17
CA TYR A 101 -9.52 7.67 -3.98
C TYR A 101 -8.63 7.94 -2.78
N MET A 102 -8.04 6.87 -2.26
CA MET A 102 -7.05 6.94 -1.20
C MET A 102 -5.76 6.23 -1.65
N THR A 103 -4.62 6.88 -1.46
CA THR A 103 -3.31 6.31 -1.78
C THR A 103 -2.22 6.93 -0.92
N VAL A 104 -1.20 6.12 -0.62
CA VAL A 104 0.04 6.55 0.03
C VAL A 104 1.22 6.10 -0.82
N HIS A 105 2.16 7.00 -1.06
CA HIS A 105 3.44 6.73 -1.69
C HIS A 105 4.55 6.86 -0.65
N ALA A 106 5.24 5.78 -0.37
CA ALA A 106 6.40 5.76 0.51
C ALA A 106 7.66 5.54 -0.33
N SER A 107 8.56 6.50 -0.34
CA SER A 107 9.82 6.43 -1.09
C SER A 107 11.00 6.29 -0.15
N GLY A 108 12.03 5.56 -0.57
CA GLY A 108 13.24 5.38 0.22
C GLY A 108 14.24 4.44 -0.43
N GLY A 109 15.34 4.20 0.28
CA GLY A 109 16.38 3.28 -0.16
C GLY A 109 16.04 1.83 0.19
N ILE A 110 15.99 0.96 -0.82
CA ILE A 110 15.89 -0.50 -0.63
C ILE A 110 17.27 -1.10 -0.35
N ARG A 111 17.34 -2.06 0.56
CA ARG A 111 18.49 -2.93 0.77
C ARG A 111 18.05 -4.38 0.82
N PHE A 112 18.80 -5.26 0.21
CA PHE A 112 18.58 -6.69 0.31
C PHE A 112 19.26 -7.23 1.55
N THR A 113 18.64 -8.23 2.17
CA THR A 113 19.07 -8.78 3.45
C THR A 113 19.59 -10.21 3.29
N ASP A 114 20.13 -10.76 4.37
CA ASP A 114 20.71 -12.10 4.38
C ASP A 114 19.65 -13.22 4.44
N GLN A 115 20.13 -14.47 4.43
CA GLN A 115 19.29 -15.66 4.47
C GLN A 115 18.49 -15.78 5.78
N GLN A 116 19.03 -15.34 6.90
CA GLN A 116 18.33 -15.42 8.19
C GLN A 116 17.14 -14.47 8.20
N ALA A 117 17.33 -13.22 7.82
CA ALA A 117 16.25 -12.24 7.69
C ALA A 117 15.18 -12.70 6.69
N LEU A 118 15.58 -13.36 5.59
CA LEU A 118 14.62 -13.96 4.66
C LEU A 118 13.73 -15.01 5.34
N LEU A 119 14.29 -15.92 6.13
CA LEU A 119 13.52 -16.93 6.83
C LEU A 119 12.55 -16.32 7.86
N GLU A 120 12.97 -15.26 8.54
CA GLU A 120 12.12 -14.49 9.46
C GLU A 120 10.94 -13.83 8.73
N ILE A 121 11.19 -13.21 7.58
CA ILE A 121 10.13 -12.60 6.74
C ILE A 121 9.17 -13.67 6.22
N LEU A 122 9.66 -14.82 5.76
CA LEU A 122 8.80 -15.90 5.28
C LEU A 122 7.91 -16.46 6.40
N LYS A 123 8.51 -16.69 7.57
CA LYS A 123 7.74 -17.13 8.75
C LYS A 123 6.67 -16.10 9.10
N ARG A 124 7.06 -14.82 9.22
CA ARG A 124 6.13 -13.73 9.53
C ARG A 124 5.00 -13.63 8.51
N THR A 125 5.32 -13.78 7.22
CA THR A 125 4.32 -13.75 6.12
C THR A 125 3.33 -14.88 6.27
N THR A 126 3.82 -16.11 6.49
CA THR A 126 2.96 -17.26 6.67
C THR A 126 2.07 -17.11 7.90
N ASP A 127 2.65 -16.76 9.05
CA ASP A 127 1.91 -16.61 10.30
C ASP A 127 0.83 -15.50 10.19
N HIS A 128 1.14 -14.41 9.49
CA HIS A 128 0.21 -13.29 9.31
C HIS A 128 -0.99 -13.66 8.43
N PHE A 129 -0.76 -14.29 7.28
CA PHE A 129 -1.83 -14.57 6.32
C PHE A 129 -2.61 -15.84 6.64
N GLU A 130 -1.97 -16.86 7.23
CA GLU A 130 -2.69 -18.04 7.75
C GLU A 130 -3.54 -17.67 8.96
N ASN A 131 -3.07 -16.76 9.81
CA ASN A 131 -3.76 -16.27 11.02
C ASN A 131 -4.37 -17.40 11.87
N ASN A 132 -3.74 -18.58 11.85
CA ASN A 132 -4.16 -19.78 12.54
C ASN A 132 -2.93 -20.59 12.95
N PRO A 133 -2.64 -20.71 14.27
CA PRO A 133 -1.49 -21.49 14.76
C PRO A 133 -1.52 -22.98 14.38
N ASP A 134 -2.73 -23.51 14.14
CA ASP A 134 -2.95 -24.92 13.78
C ASP A 134 -3.03 -25.14 12.27
N SER A 135 -2.82 -24.10 11.45
CA SER A 135 -2.84 -24.23 10.00
C SER A 135 -1.89 -25.32 9.53
N PRO A 136 -2.34 -26.23 8.63
CA PRO A 136 -1.44 -27.20 8.01
C PRO A 136 -0.40 -26.54 7.11
N ALA A 137 -0.62 -25.29 6.69
CA ALA A 137 0.29 -24.47 5.88
C ALA A 137 1.22 -23.59 6.74
N GLY A 138 1.18 -23.71 8.07
CA GLY A 138 2.05 -22.96 8.97
C GLY A 138 3.54 -23.17 8.66
N PHE A 139 4.36 -22.13 8.76
CA PHE A 139 5.78 -22.18 8.44
C PHE A 139 6.53 -23.33 9.17
N ASN A 140 6.18 -23.58 10.41
CA ASN A 140 6.76 -24.65 11.25
C ASN A 140 6.33 -26.09 10.85
N LYS A 141 5.41 -26.23 9.88
CA LYS A 141 5.01 -27.53 9.31
C LYS A 141 5.78 -27.86 8.03
N MET A 142 6.53 -26.91 7.48
CA MET A 142 7.37 -27.12 6.30
C MET A 142 8.68 -27.80 6.71
N SER A 143 9.20 -28.71 5.88
CA SER A 143 10.52 -29.27 6.12
C SER A 143 11.63 -28.27 5.85
N ASP A 144 12.71 -28.32 6.62
CA ASP A 144 13.89 -27.47 6.43
C ASP A 144 14.47 -27.57 5.02
N GLU A 145 14.49 -28.78 4.44
CA GLU A 145 14.94 -29.02 3.07
C GLU A 145 14.09 -28.25 2.05
N TYR A 146 12.76 -28.27 2.21
CA TYR A 146 11.82 -27.56 1.35
C TYR A 146 12.04 -26.05 1.43
N VAL A 147 12.07 -25.51 2.65
CA VAL A 147 12.28 -24.09 2.92
C VAL A 147 13.62 -23.64 2.35
N HIS A 148 14.70 -24.38 2.62
CA HIS A 148 16.04 -24.05 2.12
C HIS A 148 16.13 -24.08 0.58
N ARG A 149 15.46 -25.02 -0.06
CA ARG A 149 15.43 -25.12 -1.52
C ARG A 149 14.69 -23.93 -2.16
N LEU A 150 13.51 -23.59 -1.64
CA LEU A 150 12.70 -22.49 -2.21
C LEU A 150 13.27 -21.11 -1.89
N SER A 151 13.84 -20.93 -0.72
CA SER A 151 14.43 -19.65 -0.32
C SER A 151 15.60 -19.21 -1.21
N LYS A 152 16.23 -20.13 -1.96
CA LYS A 152 17.26 -19.77 -2.95
C LYS A 152 16.75 -18.93 -4.12
N ALA A 153 15.46 -19.06 -4.45
CA ALA A 153 14.82 -18.36 -5.57
C ALA A 153 14.34 -16.94 -5.23
N ILE A 154 14.42 -16.55 -3.96
CA ILE A 154 13.89 -15.29 -3.46
C ILE A 154 14.93 -14.55 -2.61
N VAL A 155 14.68 -13.27 -2.36
CA VAL A 155 15.52 -12.43 -1.51
C VAL A 155 14.63 -11.50 -0.69
N ALA A 156 14.93 -11.37 0.59
CA ALA A 156 14.25 -10.40 1.43
C ALA A 156 14.87 -9.01 1.28
N PHE A 157 14.06 -8.01 1.52
CA PHE A 157 14.47 -6.62 1.46
C PHE A 157 13.88 -5.82 2.62
N GLU A 158 14.54 -4.71 2.89
CA GLU A 158 14.02 -3.63 3.71
C GLU A 158 14.14 -2.32 2.95
N ILE A 159 13.13 -1.46 3.13
CA ILE A 159 13.13 -0.08 2.62
C ILE A 159 13.07 0.84 3.83
N LYS A 160 14.12 1.63 4.01
CA LYS A 160 14.08 2.77 4.95
C LYS A 160 13.34 3.91 4.26
N VAL A 161 12.19 4.29 4.80
CA VAL A 161 11.34 5.32 4.20
C VAL A 161 11.89 6.70 4.53
N ASP A 162 12.24 7.45 3.49
CA ASP A 162 12.72 8.83 3.58
C ASP A 162 11.61 9.86 3.42
N ASN A 163 10.57 9.50 2.63
CA ASN A 163 9.48 10.42 2.33
C ASN A 163 8.15 9.68 2.18
N ILE A 164 7.09 10.28 2.72
CA ILE A 164 5.71 9.85 2.54
C ILE A 164 4.91 10.97 1.90
N ASP A 165 4.26 10.69 0.78
CA ASP A 165 3.22 11.54 0.21
C ASP A 165 1.90 10.75 0.14
N HIS A 166 0.77 11.44 0.31
CA HIS A 166 -0.53 10.78 0.32
C HIS A 166 -1.64 11.67 -0.21
N VAL A 167 -2.70 11.04 -0.68
CA VAL A 167 -3.95 11.70 -1.06
C VAL A 167 -5.12 10.86 -0.56
N PHE A 168 -5.96 11.46 0.27
CA PHE A 168 -7.25 10.93 0.70
C PHE A 168 -8.33 11.88 0.18
N LYS A 169 -8.62 11.76 -1.12
CA LYS A 169 -9.61 12.61 -1.80
C LYS A 169 -10.99 11.97 -1.64
N LEU A 170 -11.80 12.58 -0.78
CA LEU A 170 -13.09 12.08 -0.31
C LEU A 170 -14.19 13.15 -0.45
N SER A 171 -14.11 14.01 -1.45
CA SER A 171 -15.07 15.10 -1.68
C SER A 171 -15.17 16.11 -0.52
N GLN A 172 -14.11 16.30 0.26
CA GLN A 172 -14.08 17.19 1.44
C GLN A 172 -14.41 18.66 1.12
N ASN A 173 -14.25 19.05 -0.13
CA ASN A 173 -14.52 20.40 -0.64
C ASN A 173 -15.97 20.62 -1.12
N ARG A 174 -16.83 19.64 -0.96
CA ARG A 174 -18.24 19.74 -1.35
C ARG A 174 -19.11 20.27 -0.21
N ASP A 175 -20.20 20.95 -0.57
CA ASP A 175 -21.24 21.33 0.38
C ASP A 175 -21.91 20.08 1.00
N GLU A 176 -22.59 20.26 2.15
CA GLU A 176 -23.13 19.16 2.94
C GLU A 176 -24.11 18.30 2.16
N LEU A 177 -25.04 18.91 1.43
CA LEU A 177 -26.07 18.17 0.68
C LEU A 177 -25.44 17.35 -0.45
N SER A 178 -24.51 17.93 -1.21
CA SER A 178 -23.75 17.20 -2.25
C SER A 178 -22.96 16.05 -1.62
N TYR A 179 -22.34 16.27 -0.46
CA TYR A 179 -21.57 15.27 0.24
C TYR A 179 -22.42 14.07 0.67
N GLU A 180 -23.59 14.31 1.25
CA GLU A 180 -24.55 13.27 1.63
C GLU A 180 -25.09 12.51 0.41
N GLN A 181 -25.43 13.21 -0.66
CA GLN A 181 -25.88 12.56 -1.91
C GLN A 181 -24.81 11.64 -2.49
N ILE A 182 -23.54 12.08 -2.48
CA ILE A 182 -22.41 11.24 -2.90
C ILE A 182 -22.33 9.97 -2.04
N ILE A 183 -22.38 10.09 -0.71
CA ILE A 183 -22.34 8.94 0.20
C ILE A 183 -23.48 7.96 -0.09
N ASN A 184 -24.70 8.47 -0.28
CA ASN A 184 -25.85 7.63 -0.55
C ASN A 184 -25.70 6.85 -1.87
N LYS A 185 -25.27 7.54 -2.93
CA LYS A 185 -25.03 6.91 -4.24
C LYS A 185 -23.89 5.89 -4.22
N LEU A 186 -22.79 6.20 -3.55
CA LEU A 186 -21.69 5.26 -3.40
C LEU A 186 -22.07 4.02 -2.55
N SER A 187 -22.98 4.17 -1.58
CA SER A 187 -23.45 3.06 -0.74
C SER A 187 -24.26 2.02 -1.52
N GLU A 188 -24.82 2.39 -2.66
CA GLU A 188 -25.55 1.50 -3.58
C GLU A 188 -24.61 0.86 -4.64
N GLY A 189 -23.32 1.25 -4.69
CA GLY A 189 -22.36 0.84 -5.69
C GLY A 189 -21.61 -0.46 -5.36
N ASP A 190 -20.50 -0.68 -6.04
CA ASP A 190 -19.62 -1.83 -5.82
C ASP A 190 -18.83 -1.74 -4.51
N VAL A 191 -18.01 -2.74 -4.23
CA VAL A 191 -17.21 -2.83 -2.99
C VAL A 191 -16.28 -1.63 -2.81
N HIS A 192 -15.71 -1.09 -3.87
CA HIS A 192 -14.84 0.09 -3.80
C HIS A 192 -15.64 1.35 -3.51
N ALA A 193 -16.78 1.53 -4.15
CA ALA A 193 -17.70 2.64 -3.90
C ALA A 193 -18.19 2.64 -2.45
N GLN A 194 -18.62 1.47 -1.95
CA GLN A 194 -19.06 1.31 -0.56
C GLN A 194 -17.94 1.63 0.44
N ALA A 195 -16.70 1.20 0.17
CA ALA A 195 -15.54 1.53 1.00
C ALA A 195 -15.26 3.05 1.02
N ILE A 196 -15.33 3.73 -0.13
CA ILE A 196 -15.23 5.21 -0.18
C ILE A 196 -16.35 5.87 0.62
N ALA A 197 -17.59 5.38 0.52
CA ALA A 197 -18.71 5.91 1.32
C ALA A 197 -18.46 5.78 2.82
N ALA A 198 -17.90 4.65 3.27
CA ALA A 198 -17.52 4.42 4.66
C ALA A 198 -16.43 5.40 5.12
N GLU A 199 -15.37 5.58 4.32
CA GLU A 199 -14.31 6.55 4.62
C GLU A 199 -14.81 7.99 4.64
N MET A 200 -15.71 8.36 3.75
CA MET A 200 -16.36 9.68 3.75
C MET A 200 -17.13 9.92 5.05
N ARG A 201 -17.91 8.94 5.55
CA ARG A 201 -18.62 9.06 6.84
C ARG A 201 -17.65 9.23 8.02
N ASN A 202 -16.50 8.55 7.98
CA ASN A 202 -15.50 8.62 9.06
C ASN A 202 -14.68 9.92 9.03
N SER A 203 -14.54 10.55 7.88
CA SER A 203 -13.69 11.74 7.73
C SER A 203 -14.31 13.04 8.23
N ARG A 204 -15.64 13.07 8.50
CA ARG A 204 -16.35 14.24 9.03
C ARG A 204 -16.80 14.09 10.50
N LYS A 205 -16.43 12.98 11.15
CA LYS A 205 -16.56 12.82 12.60
C LYS A 205 -15.36 13.45 13.30
#